data_1ed77766cb5b541d44fa1bc6d719b69a
#
_entry.id   1ed77766cb5b541d44fa1bc6d719b69a
#
_cell.length_a   1.000
_cell.length_b   1.000
_cell.length_c   1.000
_cell.angle_alpha   90.00
_cell.angle_beta   90.00
_cell.angle_gamma   90.00
#
_symmetry.space_group_name_H-M   'P 1'
#
loop_
_entity.id
_entity.type
_entity.pdbx_description
1 polymer ?
#
loop_
_entity_poly.entity_id
_entity_poly.type
_entity_poly.pdbx_seq_one_letter_code
_entity_poly.pdbx_strand_id
1 'polypeptide(L)'
;PFLRLNQSRLNREMLSGATEEQYGIIGRHRLAEMEDMDAYIEIRGGGNAFELSSVPQENMAAAMKALNPVSQRRIRHTRWCGLRWPSGGMAQQASMSTEEFEDFYFRTCLMDYAALRPAMRKLAAMMEKAEYVKITGPGTDISFSIKGLPAIPCAGECNLPDGEVFTAPVIDSANGHISFNTPSLFQGIPFDNIRLTLKNGLVVHAEAGDKTGELNTILDTDPGARRLGEFAFGVNPAITRPMRNILFDEKISGSFHLTPGQAYHVADNGNQSRIHWDMVCIQTKAAGGGDIYLDGKLVRRNGLFTLPELAILNPSLS
;
A
#
# COMPACT_ATOMS: atom_id res chain seq x y z
N PRO A 1 24.54 -14.67 10.37
CA PRO A 1 23.08 -14.42 10.25
C PRO A 1 22.42 -14.46 11.63
N PHE A 2 21.55 -13.53 11.89
CA PHE A 2 20.73 -13.48 13.08
C PHE A 2 19.30 -13.90 12.74
N LEU A 3 18.73 -14.88 13.45
CA LEU A 3 17.38 -15.37 13.23
C LEU A 3 16.46 -14.93 14.38
N ARG A 4 15.38 -14.22 14.07
CA ARG A 4 14.32 -13.90 15.00
C ARG A 4 13.01 -14.58 14.58
N LEU A 5 12.43 -15.35 15.49
CA LEU A 5 11.09 -15.90 15.32
C LEU A 5 10.07 -14.99 16.00
N ASN A 6 9.00 -14.67 15.30
CA ASN A 6 7.88 -13.91 15.83
C ASN A 6 6.61 -14.77 15.77
N GLN A 7 5.95 -14.98 16.90
CA GLN A 7 4.69 -15.70 17.00
C GLN A 7 3.56 -14.70 17.27
N SER A 8 2.56 -14.67 16.41
CA SER A 8 1.46 -13.68 16.48
C SER A 8 0.75 -13.71 17.85
N ARG A 9 0.51 -14.89 18.45
CA ARG A 9 -0.11 -15.01 19.76
C ARG A 9 0.73 -14.42 20.88
N LEU A 10 2.03 -14.70 20.90
CA LEU A 10 2.95 -14.11 21.89
C LEU A 10 3.06 -12.59 21.70
N ASN A 11 3.07 -12.15 20.45
CA ASN A 11 3.06 -10.73 20.15
C ASN A 11 1.78 -10.04 20.64
N ARG A 12 0.61 -10.67 20.48
CA ARG A 12 -0.64 -10.17 21.03
C ARG A 12 -0.59 -10.04 22.56
N GLU A 13 -0.13 -11.07 23.27
CA GLU A 13 -0.01 -11.01 24.74
C GLU A 13 0.93 -9.89 25.19
N MET A 14 2.06 -9.74 24.52
CA MET A 14 2.99 -8.67 24.79
C MET A 14 2.36 -7.28 24.53
N LEU A 15 1.70 -7.12 23.40
CA LEU A 15 1.05 -5.86 23.02
C LEU A 15 -0.14 -5.52 23.94
N SER A 16 -0.84 -6.53 24.47
CA SER A 16 -1.97 -6.30 25.38
C SER A 16 -1.52 -5.95 26.80
N GLY A 17 -0.37 -6.44 27.25
CA GLY A 17 0.05 -6.37 28.65
C GLY A 17 1.27 -5.50 28.94
N ALA A 18 2.03 -5.09 27.94
CA ALA A 18 3.26 -4.31 28.16
C ALA A 18 2.96 -2.83 28.42
N THR A 19 3.79 -2.22 29.25
CA THR A 19 3.77 -0.78 29.53
C THR A 19 4.52 0.00 28.44
N GLU A 20 4.30 1.32 28.37
CA GLU A 20 5.04 2.20 27.44
C GLU A 20 6.55 2.14 27.69
N GLU A 21 6.99 2.02 28.95
CA GLU A 21 8.40 1.85 29.32
C GLU A 21 8.98 0.56 28.75
N GLN A 22 8.25 -0.56 28.86
CA GLN A 22 8.66 -1.86 28.31
C GLN A 22 8.75 -1.82 26.78
N TYR A 23 7.81 -1.16 26.08
CA TYR A 23 7.95 -0.93 24.65
C TYR A 23 9.19 -0.12 24.30
N GLY A 24 9.50 0.92 25.09
CA GLY A 24 10.71 1.71 24.93
C GLY A 24 11.99 0.89 25.07
N ILE A 25 12.04 -0.02 26.05
CA ILE A 25 13.17 -0.95 26.23
C ILE A 25 13.32 -1.86 25.01
N ILE A 26 12.21 -2.49 24.57
CA ILE A 26 12.21 -3.35 23.39
C ILE A 26 12.66 -2.59 22.15
N GLY A 27 12.17 -1.36 21.94
CA GLY A 27 12.54 -0.51 20.82
C GLY A 27 14.04 -0.22 20.78
N ARG A 28 14.65 0.16 21.92
CA ARG A 28 16.10 0.41 21.99
C ARG A 28 16.94 -0.83 21.66
N HIS A 29 16.59 -1.98 22.21
CA HIS A 29 17.31 -3.23 21.92
C HIS A 29 17.20 -3.63 20.44
N ARG A 30 16.01 -3.52 19.88
CA ARG A 30 15.79 -3.81 18.45
C ARG A 30 16.49 -2.82 17.53
N LEU A 31 16.60 -1.55 17.93
CA LEU A 31 17.34 -0.56 17.16
C LEU A 31 18.82 -0.89 17.13
N ALA A 32 19.43 -1.19 18.29
CA ALA A 32 20.82 -1.59 18.36
C ALA A 32 21.14 -2.80 17.49
N GLU A 33 20.28 -3.85 17.53
CA GLU A 33 20.44 -4.97 16.61
C GLU A 33 20.36 -4.56 15.12
N MET A 34 19.41 -3.67 14.76
CA MET A 34 19.23 -3.24 13.38
C MET A 34 20.38 -2.36 12.87
N GLU A 35 21.05 -1.63 13.75
CA GLU A 35 22.23 -0.83 13.44
C GLU A 35 23.41 -1.69 12.96
N ASP A 36 23.52 -2.90 13.48
CA ASP A 36 24.57 -3.86 13.11
C ASP A 36 24.25 -4.69 11.84
N MET A 37 23.06 -4.50 11.23
CA MET A 37 22.62 -5.31 10.09
C MET A 37 22.89 -4.64 8.74
N ASP A 38 23.59 -5.36 7.85
CA ASP A 38 23.78 -4.97 6.45
C ASP A 38 22.56 -5.28 5.58
N ALA A 39 21.82 -6.34 5.93
CA ALA A 39 20.62 -6.77 5.22
C ALA A 39 19.57 -7.35 6.16
N TYR A 40 18.31 -7.22 5.78
CA TYR A 40 17.16 -7.69 6.53
C TYR A 40 16.17 -8.41 5.63
N ILE A 41 15.82 -9.65 5.96
CA ILE A 41 14.79 -10.41 5.26
C ILE A 41 13.66 -10.69 6.25
N GLU A 42 12.45 -10.31 5.88
CA GLU A 42 11.25 -10.57 6.67
C GLU A 42 10.32 -11.54 5.95
N ILE A 43 10.08 -12.69 6.57
CA ILE A 43 9.12 -13.69 6.07
C ILE A 43 7.92 -13.65 7.02
N ARG A 44 6.80 -13.11 6.55
CA ARG A 44 5.57 -13.01 7.32
C ARG A 44 4.63 -14.14 6.92
N GLY A 45 4.24 -14.96 7.87
CA GLY A 45 3.19 -15.98 7.73
C GLY A 45 2.28 -15.94 8.96
N GLY A 46 1.04 -16.29 8.79
CA GLY A 46 0.10 -16.34 9.91
C GLY A 46 -1.21 -17.00 9.54
N GLY A 47 -1.80 -17.72 10.51
CA GLY A 47 -3.10 -18.40 10.32
C GLY A 47 -4.31 -17.48 10.53
N ASN A 48 -4.13 -16.33 11.21
CA ASN A 48 -5.24 -15.45 11.56
C ASN A 48 -4.85 -13.97 11.33
N ALA A 49 -5.46 -13.34 10.34
CA ALA A 49 -5.26 -11.93 10.02
C ALA A 49 -5.76 -10.96 11.12
N PHE A 50 -6.67 -11.44 11.97
CA PHE A 50 -7.29 -10.69 13.05
C PHE A 50 -6.68 -10.96 14.43
N GLU A 51 -5.52 -11.63 14.50
CA GLU A 51 -4.90 -12.03 15.76
C GLU A 51 -4.66 -10.86 16.73
N LEU A 52 -4.44 -9.66 16.20
CA LEU A 52 -4.21 -8.45 16.99
C LEU A 52 -5.46 -7.56 17.17
N SER A 53 -6.63 -7.96 16.67
CA SER A 53 -7.85 -7.13 16.71
C SER A 53 -8.36 -6.83 18.13
N SER A 54 -8.00 -7.66 19.13
CA SER A 54 -8.35 -7.46 20.53
C SER A 54 -7.35 -6.59 21.32
N VAL A 55 -6.23 -6.18 20.71
CA VAL A 55 -5.24 -5.33 21.37
C VAL A 55 -5.79 -3.90 21.46
N PRO A 56 -5.75 -3.24 22.63
CA PRO A 56 -6.16 -1.86 22.76
C PRO A 56 -5.39 -0.94 21.81
N GLN A 57 -6.09 0.00 21.18
CA GLN A 57 -5.49 0.91 20.19
C GLN A 57 -4.38 1.79 20.78
N GLU A 58 -4.50 2.18 22.05
CA GLU A 58 -3.47 2.91 22.78
C GLU A 58 -2.17 2.13 22.90
N ASN A 59 -2.25 0.80 23.16
CA ASN A 59 -1.10 -0.08 23.24
C ASN A 59 -0.45 -0.26 21.87
N MET A 60 -1.26 -0.43 20.83
CA MET A 60 -0.76 -0.47 19.45
C MET A 60 0.00 0.81 19.09
N ALA A 61 -0.57 1.97 19.41
CA ALA A 61 0.05 3.26 19.15
C ALA A 61 1.38 3.44 19.93
N ALA A 62 1.42 3.04 21.21
CA ALA A 62 2.63 3.08 22.03
C ALA A 62 3.74 2.17 21.46
N ALA A 63 3.39 0.94 21.09
CA ALA A 63 4.33 0.00 20.48
C ALA A 63 4.85 0.51 19.12
N MET A 64 3.98 1.03 18.27
CA MET A 64 4.37 1.62 16.98
C MET A 64 5.32 2.80 17.17
N LYS A 65 5.05 3.70 18.12
CA LYS A 65 5.92 4.83 18.45
C LYS A 65 7.31 4.35 18.86
N ALA A 66 7.37 3.35 19.74
CA ALA A 66 8.65 2.81 20.25
C ALA A 66 9.45 2.05 19.17
N LEU A 67 8.79 1.41 18.22
CA LEU A 67 9.41 0.62 17.13
C LEU A 67 9.66 1.44 15.86
N ASN A 68 9.14 2.65 15.74
CA ASN A 68 9.34 3.50 14.57
C ASN A 68 10.84 3.73 14.24
N PRO A 69 11.75 4.02 15.19
CA PRO A 69 13.17 4.16 14.88
C PRO A 69 13.78 2.92 14.23
N VAL A 70 13.35 1.71 14.64
CA VAL A 70 13.80 0.44 14.05
C VAL A 70 13.35 0.34 12.60
N SER A 71 12.10 0.67 12.32
CA SER A 71 11.54 0.68 10.96
C SER A 71 12.24 1.70 10.07
N GLN A 72 12.48 2.92 10.58
CA GLN A 72 13.21 3.96 9.83
C GLN A 72 14.65 3.54 9.53
N ARG A 73 15.36 2.93 10.49
CA ARG A 73 16.72 2.39 10.27
C ARG A 73 16.72 1.32 9.19
N ARG A 74 15.79 0.36 9.26
CA ARG A 74 15.63 -0.69 8.23
C ARG A 74 15.41 -0.09 6.85
N ILE A 75 14.42 0.81 6.71
CA ILE A 75 13.99 1.33 5.40
C ILE A 75 15.07 2.22 4.76
N ARG A 76 15.76 3.05 5.56
CA ARG A 76 16.67 4.07 5.03
C ARG A 76 18.12 3.62 4.90
N HIS A 77 18.55 2.64 5.71
CA HIS A 77 19.98 2.35 5.89
C HIS A 77 20.33 0.85 5.81
N THR A 78 19.36 -0.01 5.58
CA THR A 78 19.59 -1.46 5.48
C THR A 78 18.99 -1.97 4.17
N ARG A 79 19.68 -2.87 3.48
CA ARG A 79 19.05 -3.58 2.36
C ARG A 79 17.99 -4.52 2.91
N TRP A 80 16.74 -4.35 2.51
CA TRP A 80 15.66 -5.17 3.07
C TRP A 80 14.79 -5.79 2.00
N CYS A 81 14.22 -6.94 2.33
CA CYS A 81 13.18 -7.58 1.54
C CYS A 81 12.13 -8.18 2.48
N GLY A 82 10.88 -7.86 2.23
CA GLY A 82 9.72 -8.38 2.95
C GLY A 82 8.85 -9.24 2.04
N LEU A 83 8.46 -10.43 2.53
CA LEU A 83 7.53 -11.28 1.82
C LEU A 83 6.49 -11.89 2.77
N ARG A 84 5.36 -12.28 2.20
CA ARG A 84 4.39 -13.15 2.86
C ARG A 84 4.73 -14.58 2.50
N TRP A 85 4.60 -15.52 3.44
CA TRP A 85 4.61 -16.94 3.13
C TRP A 85 3.17 -17.41 3.02
N PRO A 86 2.78 -18.17 1.97
CA PRO A 86 1.41 -18.59 1.79
C PRO A 86 0.94 -19.44 2.97
N SER A 87 -0.28 -19.20 3.40
CA SER A 87 -0.89 -19.89 4.53
C SER A 87 -2.39 -20.11 4.30
N GLY A 88 -2.96 -21.11 5.00
CA GLY A 88 -4.40 -21.35 4.96
C GLY A 88 -5.24 -20.12 5.35
N GLY A 89 -4.73 -19.27 6.26
CA GLY A 89 -5.39 -18.02 6.64
C GLY A 89 -5.44 -17.00 5.48
N MET A 90 -4.37 -16.89 4.71
CA MET A 90 -4.34 -16.03 3.52
C MET A 90 -5.24 -16.60 2.40
N ALA A 91 -5.22 -17.90 2.18
CA ALA A 91 -6.12 -18.57 1.23
C ALA A 91 -7.59 -18.32 1.60
N GLN A 92 -7.95 -18.43 2.87
CA GLN A 92 -9.30 -18.15 3.37
C GLN A 92 -9.68 -16.66 3.17
N GLN A 93 -8.77 -15.72 3.44
CA GLN A 93 -8.98 -14.29 3.16
C GLN A 93 -9.28 -14.04 1.67
N ALA A 94 -8.49 -14.68 0.80
CA ALA A 94 -8.64 -14.58 -0.66
C ALA A 94 -9.84 -15.38 -1.21
N SER A 95 -10.57 -16.13 -0.36
CA SER A 95 -11.66 -17.04 -0.76
C SER A 95 -11.19 -18.09 -1.78
N MET A 96 -10.03 -18.69 -1.50
CA MET A 96 -9.37 -19.73 -2.32
C MET A 96 -9.10 -20.97 -1.49
N SER A 97 -8.94 -22.12 -2.15
CA SER A 97 -8.32 -23.28 -1.54
C SER A 97 -6.85 -22.99 -1.21
N THR A 98 -6.24 -23.74 -0.30
CA THR A 98 -4.82 -23.55 0.06
C THR A 98 -3.91 -23.76 -1.15
N GLU A 99 -4.14 -24.81 -1.92
CA GLU A 99 -3.38 -25.15 -3.12
C GLU A 99 -3.50 -24.05 -4.19
N GLU A 100 -4.72 -23.59 -4.47
CA GLU A 100 -5.00 -22.50 -5.41
C GLU A 100 -4.29 -21.18 -5.02
N PHE A 101 -4.26 -20.89 -3.71
CA PHE A 101 -3.56 -19.71 -3.21
C PHE A 101 -2.04 -19.86 -3.29
N GLU A 102 -1.50 -21.04 -3.01
CA GLU A 102 -0.07 -21.33 -3.16
C GLU A 102 0.39 -21.17 -4.61
N ASP A 103 -0.38 -21.73 -5.56
CA ASP A 103 -0.11 -21.58 -6.99
C ASP A 103 -0.17 -20.11 -7.43
N PHE A 104 -1.17 -19.36 -6.97
CA PHE A 104 -1.25 -17.92 -7.21
C PHE A 104 -0.04 -17.20 -6.62
N TYR A 105 0.31 -17.48 -5.36
CA TYR A 105 1.41 -16.87 -4.64
C TYR A 105 2.74 -17.05 -5.38
N PHE A 106 3.09 -18.30 -5.71
CA PHE A 106 4.36 -18.57 -6.40
C PHE A 106 4.39 -17.97 -7.81
N ARG A 107 3.28 -18.01 -8.53
CA ARG A 107 3.19 -17.36 -9.84
C ARG A 107 3.42 -15.84 -9.76
N THR A 108 2.91 -15.18 -8.74
CA THR A 108 3.08 -13.74 -8.57
C THR A 108 4.44 -13.34 -8.01
N CYS A 109 5.01 -14.15 -7.11
CA CYS A 109 6.30 -13.86 -6.49
C CYS A 109 7.49 -14.22 -7.38
N LEU A 110 7.37 -15.28 -8.20
CA LEU A 110 8.45 -15.79 -9.06
C LEU A 110 8.37 -15.28 -10.50
N MET A 111 7.52 -14.30 -10.78
CA MET A 111 7.45 -13.70 -12.10
C MET A 111 8.74 -12.98 -12.47
N ASP A 112 8.99 -12.79 -13.76
CA ASP A 112 10.16 -12.07 -14.26
C ASP A 112 9.99 -10.55 -14.10
N TYR A 113 10.30 -10.04 -12.92
CA TYR A 113 10.31 -8.60 -12.65
C TYR A 113 11.34 -7.85 -13.49
N ALA A 114 12.41 -8.50 -13.91
CA ALA A 114 13.42 -7.89 -14.77
C ALA A 114 12.84 -7.55 -16.16
N ALA A 115 11.91 -8.37 -16.67
CA ALA A 115 11.20 -8.09 -17.92
C ALA A 115 10.23 -6.91 -17.80
N LEU A 116 9.62 -6.69 -16.63
CA LEU A 116 8.69 -5.55 -16.40
C LEU A 116 9.43 -4.23 -16.19
N ARG A 117 10.61 -4.26 -15.59
CA ARG A 117 11.37 -3.09 -15.16
C ARG A 117 11.58 -2.02 -16.24
N PRO A 118 11.90 -2.34 -17.51
CA PRO A 118 12.03 -1.32 -18.55
C PRO A 118 10.75 -0.53 -18.79
N ALA A 119 9.58 -1.18 -18.79
CA ALA A 119 8.29 -0.51 -18.96
C ALA A 119 7.91 0.30 -17.71
N MET A 120 8.16 -0.22 -16.52
CA MET A 120 7.94 0.52 -15.27
C MET A 120 8.81 1.78 -15.19
N ARG A 121 10.06 1.73 -15.60
CA ARG A 121 10.93 2.92 -15.70
C ARG A 121 10.41 3.95 -16.72
N LYS A 122 9.84 3.50 -17.83
CA LYS A 122 9.21 4.40 -18.80
C LYS A 122 7.98 5.09 -18.20
N LEU A 123 7.16 4.34 -17.48
CA LEU A 123 6.00 4.89 -16.78
C LEU A 123 6.46 5.91 -15.72
N ALA A 124 7.46 5.57 -14.90
CA ALA A 124 8.03 6.47 -13.90
C ALA A 124 8.56 7.77 -14.58
N ALA A 125 9.32 7.67 -15.65
CA ALA A 125 9.83 8.83 -16.38
C ALA A 125 8.71 9.69 -17.01
N MET A 126 7.55 9.10 -17.32
CA MET A 126 6.37 9.85 -17.75
C MET A 126 5.71 10.59 -16.58
N MET A 127 5.60 9.94 -15.42
CA MET A 127 5.08 10.56 -14.20
C MET A 127 5.96 11.72 -13.74
N GLU A 128 7.28 11.58 -13.75
CA GLU A 128 8.24 12.63 -13.36
C GLU A 128 8.18 13.87 -14.25
N LYS A 129 7.81 13.71 -15.53
CA LYS A 129 7.65 14.82 -16.49
C LYS A 129 6.28 15.49 -16.39
N ALA A 130 5.31 14.80 -15.81
CA ALA A 130 3.95 15.31 -15.73
C ALA A 130 3.79 16.25 -14.52
N GLU A 131 2.98 17.28 -14.71
CA GLU A 131 2.60 18.19 -13.64
C GLU A 131 1.27 17.79 -12.99
N TYR A 132 0.33 17.23 -13.77
CA TYR A 132 -1.02 16.96 -13.30
C TYR A 132 -1.49 15.54 -13.65
N VAL A 133 -2.18 14.96 -12.68
CA VAL A 133 -2.93 13.71 -12.83
C VAL A 133 -4.42 14.01 -12.77
N LYS A 134 -5.18 13.43 -13.69
CA LYS A 134 -6.64 13.40 -13.64
C LYS A 134 -7.10 11.95 -13.70
N ILE A 135 -7.99 11.58 -12.80
CA ILE A 135 -8.56 10.23 -12.73
C ILE A 135 -10.08 10.35 -12.80
N THR A 136 -10.71 9.58 -13.70
CA THR A 136 -12.17 9.50 -13.84
C THR A 136 -12.64 8.06 -13.83
N GLY A 137 -13.83 7.83 -13.34
CA GLY A 137 -14.46 6.51 -13.29
C GLY A 137 -15.78 6.54 -12.51
N PRO A 138 -16.42 5.39 -12.28
CA PRO A 138 -17.62 5.34 -11.46
C PRO A 138 -17.39 5.92 -10.05
N GLY A 139 -18.12 6.98 -9.69
CA GLY A 139 -17.96 7.66 -8.39
C GLY A 139 -16.58 8.31 -8.18
N THR A 140 -15.83 8.54 -9.25
CA THR A 140 -14.47 9.09 -9.19
C THR A 140 -14.29 10.19 -10.22
N ASP A 141 -13.96 11.37 -9.75
CA ASP A 141 -13.51 12.52 -10.51
C ASP A 141 -12.55 13.32 -9.63
N ILE A 142 -11.25 13.02 -9.72
CA ILE A 142 -10.22 13.62 -8.87
C ILE A 142 -9.04 14.09 -9.72
N SER A 143 -8.43 15.19 -9.32
CA SER A 143 -7.20 15.70 -9.93
C SER A 143 -6.25 16.21 -8.86
N PHE A 144 -4.95 16.07 -9.13
CA PHE A 144 -3.88 16.54 -8.26
C PHE A 144 -2.59 16.77 -9.05
N SER A 145 -1.69 17.56 -8.48
CA SER A 145 -0.35 17.75 -9.03
C SER A 145 0.61 16.70 -8.49
N ILE A 146 1.55 16.28 -9.34
CA ILE A 146 2.73 15.46 -8.98
C ILE A 146 4.02 16.19 -9.37
N LYS A 147 3.93 17.47 -9.65
CA LYS A 147 5.04 18.28 -10.16
C LYS A 147 6.24 18.27 -9.23
N GLY A 148 7.39 17.91 -9.78
CA GLY A 148 8.67 17.95 -9.09
C GLY A 148 8.89 16.79 -8.10
N LEU A 149 7.98 15.82 -8.04
CA LEU A 149 8.12 14.64 -7.18
C LEU A 149 8.65 13.45 -8.00
N PRO A 150 9.59 12.67 -7.46
CA PRO A 150 10.11 11.50 -8.16
C PRO A 150 9.06 10.40 -8.28
N ALA A 151 9.19 9.56 -9.30
CA ALA A 151 8.38 8.37 -9.47
C ALA A 151 9.25 7.11 -9.36
N ILE A 152 8.83 6.19 -8.51
CA ILE A 152 9.63 5.04 -8.09
C ILE A 152 9.02 3.75 -8.67
N PRO A 153 9.74 3.04 -9.55
CA PRO A 153 9.32 1.72 -10.00
C PRO A 153 9.75 0.66 -8.99
N CYS A 154 8.79 -0.12 -8.47
CA CYS A 154 8.99 -1.21 -7.51
C CYS A 154 8.89 -2.56 -8.23
N ALA A 155 10.02 -3.20 -8.48
CA ALA A 155 10.13 -4.41 -9.29
C ALA A 155 10.86 -5.54 -8.55
N GLY A 156 10.44 -5.85 -7.32
CA GLY A 156 10.95 -6.97 -6.51
C GLY A 156 12.18 -6.65 -5.67
N GLU A 157 12.55 -5.38 -5.49
CA GLU A 157 13.71 -5.01 -4.67
C GLU A 157 13.44 -5.10 -3.18
N CYS A 158 12.25 -4.70 -2.74
CA CYS A 158 11.90 -4.58 -1.32
C CYS A 158 10.73 -5.48 -0.90
N ASN A 159 9.79 -5.72 -1.79
CA ASN A 159 8.62 -6.55 -1.52
C ASN A 159 8.51 -7.73 -2.49
N LEU A 160 7.93 -8.84 -2.02
CA LEU A 160 7.51 -9.97 -2.84
C LEU A 160 6.13 -10.46 -2.39
N PRO A 161 5.12 -10.43 -3.30
CA PRO A 161 5.19 -9.91 -4.67
C PRO A 161 5.39 -8.40 -4.70
N ASP A 162 5.73 -7.89 -5.88
CA ASP A 162 5.88 -6.48 -6.18
C ASP A 162 5.16 -6.13 -7.48
N GLY A 163 5.32 -4.91 -8.01
CA GLY A 163 4.72 -4.47 -9.25
C GLY A 163 3.83 -3.24 -9.09
N GLU A 164 4.46 -2.12 -8.76
CA GLU A 164 3.83 -0.81 -8.75
C GLU A 164 4.80 0.26 -9.23
N VAL A 165 4.25 1.39 -9.66
CA VAL A 165 5.01 2.62 -9.90
C VAL A 165 4.32 3.73 -9.15
N PHE A 166 5.00 4.27 -8.14
CA PHE A 166 4.42 5.25 -7.24
C PHE A 166 5.13 6.60 -7.27
N THR A 167 4.41 7.63 -6.86
CA THR A 167 4.87 8.99 -6.53
C THR A 167 3.99 9.52 -5.41
N ALA A 168 4.17 10.77 -5.01
CA ALA A 168 3.24 11.42 -4.10
C ALA A 168 2.52 12.59 -4.79
N PRO A 169 1.25 12.87 -4.44
CA PRO A 169 0.61 14.14 -4.81
C PRO A 169 1.27 15.31 -4.07
N VAL A 170 1.39 16.46 -4.72
CA VAL A 170 1.72 17.72 -4.03
C VAL A 170 0.68 17.96 -2.94
N ILE A 171 1.13 18.22 -1.72
CA ILE A 171 0.37 18.04 -0.46
C ILE A 171 -0.99 18.77 -0.41
N ASP A 172 -1.12 19.91 -1.08
CA ASP A 172 -2.32 20.75 -1.09
C ASP A 172 -3.04 20.79 -2.44
N SER A 173 -2.68 19.90 -3.38
CA SER A 173 -3.14 19.97 -4.76
C SER A 173 -4.39 19.15 -5.07
N ALA A 174 -4.70 18.12 -4.28
CA ALA A 174 -5.78 17.19 -4.60
C ALA A 174 -7.16 17.82 -4.42
N ASN A 175 -7.99 17.72 -5.47
CA ASN A 175 -9.37 18.19 -5.48
C ASN A 175 -10.27 17.21 -6.22
N GLY A 176 -11.48 17.01 -5.70
CA GLY A 176 -12.47 16.14 -6.30
C GLY A 176 -12.96 15.06 -5.35
N HIS A 177 -13.44 13.96 -5.91
CA HIS A 177 -13.96 12.83 -5.13
C HIS A 177 -13.51 11.51 -5.73
N ILE A 178 -13.44 10.49 -4.88
CA ILE A 178 -13.07 9.13 -5.27
C ILE A 178 -13.91 8.11 -4.51
N SER A 179 -14.29 7.04 -5.21
CA SER A 179 -14.90 5.85 -4.65
C SER A 179 -13.97 4.65 -4.86
N PHE A 180 -13.52 4.03 -3.77
CA PHE A 180 -12.71 2.82 -3.81
C PHE A 180 -13.61 1.60 -3.86
N ASN A 181 -13.28 0.67 -4.76
CA ASN A 181 -14.10 -0.51 -5.03
C ASN A 181 -13.41 -1.83 -4.62
N THR A 182 -12.29 -1.73 -3.90
CA THR A 182 -11.55 -2.88 -3.38
C THR A 182 -11.72 -2.94 -1.87
N PRO A 183 -12.09 -4.12 -1.30
CA PRO A 183 -12.13 -4.31 0.14
C PRO A 183 -10.77 -4.03 0.77
N SER A 184 -10.74 -3.31 1.88
CA SER A 184 -9.50 -2.97 2.60
C SER A 184 -9.58 -3.45 4.04
N LEU A 185 -8.50 -4.06 4.53
CA LEU A 185 -8.34 -4.41 5.94
C LEU A 185 -7.29 -3.49 6.54
N PHE A 186 -7.70 -2.59 7.43
CA PHE A 186 -6.77 -1.68 8.08
C PHE A 186 -6.91 -1.74 9.60
N GLN A 187 -5.80 -1.98 10.29
CA GLN A 187 -5.73 -2.16 11.77
C GLN A 187 -6.74 -3.20 12.30
N GLY A 188 -6.98 -4.27 11.54
CA GLY A 188 -7.92 -5.33 11.91
C GLY A 188 -9.39 -5.00 11.64
N ILE A 189 -9.70 -3.86 11.04
CA ILE A 189 -11.06 -3.44 10.69
C ILE A 189 -11.25 -3.60 9.18
N PRO A 190 -12.26 -4.36 8.73
CA PRO A 190 -12.60 -4.46 7.33
C PRO A 190 -13.43 -3.24 6.88
N PHE A 191 -13.07 -2.69 5.73
CA PHE A 191 -13.76 -1.59 5.07
C PHE A 191 -14.12 -1.96 3.64
N ASP A 192 -15.30 -1.56 3.22
CA ASP A 192 -15.79 -1.67 1.86
C ASP A 192 -16.36 -0.32 1.41
N ASN A 193 -16.32 -0.06 0.10
CA ASN A 193 -16.98 1.10 -0.51
C ASN A 193 -16.57 2.46 0.12
N ILE A 194 -15.29 2.62 0.42
CA ILE A 194 -14.76 3.88 0.95
C ILE A 194 -14.93 4.97 -0.11
N ARG A 195 -15.45 6.12 0.32
CA ARG A 195 -15.57 7.33 -0.51
C ARG A 195 -14.94 8.49 0.19
N LEU A 196 -14.12 9.22 -0.54
CA LEU A 196 -13.44 10.42 -0.05
C LEU A 196 -13.76 11.61 -0.95
N THR A 197 -13.97 12.78 -0.34
CA THR A 197 -13.98 14.06 -1.05
C THR A 197 -12.80 14.88 -0.55
N LEU A 198 -12.01 15.40 -1.50
CA LEU A 198 -10.81 16.18 -1.22
C LEU A 198 -10.98 17.62 -1.72
N LYS A 199 -10.47 18.54 -0.93
CA LYS A 199 -10.37 19.96 -1.27
C LYS A 199 -9.03 20.51 -0.81
N ASN A 200 -8.25 21.05 -1.75
CA ASN A 200 -6.92 21.57 -1.50
C ASN A 200 -6.04 20.57 -0.70
N GLY A 201 -6.00 19.33 -1.18
CA GLY A 201 -5.21 18.24 -0.61
C GLY A 201 -5.73 17.64 0.70
N LEU A 202 -6.82 18.16 1.25
CA LEU A 202 -7.39 17.68 2.51
C LEU A 202 -8.65 16.85 2.25
N VAL A 203 -8.75 15.68 2.86
CA VAL A 203 -9.99 14.88 2.92
C VAL A 203 -10.98 15.59 3.82
N VAL A 204 -11.98 16.25 3.19
CA VAL A 204 -13.02 17.03 3.88
C VAL A 204 -14.25 16.21 4.19
N HIS A 205 -14.46 15.09 3.49
CA HIS A 205 -15.53 14.15 3.74
C HIS A 205 -15.04 12.73 3.48
N ALA A 206 -15.41 11.79 4.37
CA ALA A 206 -15.07 10.38 4.27
C ALA A 206 -16.24 9.53 4.76
N GLU A 207 -16.63 8.52 3.97
CA GLU A 207 -17.68 7.57 4.30
C GLU A 207 -17.32 6.14 3.89
N ALA A 208 -17.80 5.15 4.67
CA ALA A 208 -17.63 3.72 4.44
C ALA A 208 -18.81 2.94 5.04
N GLY A 209 -20.04 3.33 4.69
CA GLY A 209 -21.25 2.71 5.21
C GLY A 209 -21.31 2.73 6.74
N ASP A 210 -21.52 1.57 7.35
CA ASP A 210 -21.59 1.37 8.80
C ASP A 210 -20.23 1.60 9.50
N LYS A 211 -19.12 1.60 8.77
CA LYS A 211 -17.75 1.83 9.26
C LYS A 211 -17.27 3.29 9.11
N THR A 212 -18.18 4.20 8.80
CA THR A 212 -17.85 5.63 8.62
C THR A 212 -17.22 6.25 9.88
N GLY A 213 -17.67 5.85 11.08
CA GLY A 213 -17.12 6.32 12.35
C GLY A 213 -15.66 5.92 12.53
N GLU A 214 -15.36 4.62 12.34
CA GLU A 214 -14.02 4.05 12.44
C GLU A 214 -13.09 4.64 11.37
N LEU A 215 -13.58 4.80 10.13
CA LEU A 215 -12.82 5.45 9.06
C LEU A 215 -12.38 6.87 9.47
N ASN A 216 -13.33 7.68 9.97
CA ASN A 216 -12.99 9.04 10.39
C ASN A 216 -12.06 9.07 11.60
N THR A 217 -12.21 8.16 12.56
CA THR A 217 -11.29 8.03 13.71
C THR A 217 -9.85 7.76 13.23
N ILE A 218 -9.67 6.90 12.23
CA ILE A 218 -8.36 6.62 11.63
C ILE A 218 -7.81 7.86 10.92
N LEU A 219 -8.63 8.53 10.11
CA LEU A 219 -8.23 9.73 9.38
C LEU A 219 -7.98 10.94 10.28
N ASP A 220 -8.46 10.93 11.52
CA ASP A 220 -8.22 11.96 12.54
C ASP A 220 -7.07 11.63 13.49
N THR A 221 -6.28 10.58 13.20
CA THR A 221 -5.14 10.15 14.03
C THR A 221 -4.11 11.27 14.23
N ASP A 222 -3.88 12.09 13.22
CA ASP A 222 -2.99 13.25 13.23
C ASP A 222 -3.28 14.18 12.02
N PRO A 223 -2.68 15.38 11.96
CA PRO A 223 -2.96 16.34 10.88
C PRO A 223 -2.60 15.86 9.47
N GLY A 224 -1.64 14.93 9.34
CA GLY A 224 -1.23 14.35 8.06
C GLY A 224 -2.12 13.21 7.57
N ALA A 225 -2.90 12.60 8.47
CA ALA A 225 -3.72 11.44 8.14
C ALA A 225 -4.81 11.73 7.10
N ARG A 226 -5.31 12.98 7.04
CA ARG A 226 -6.29 13.42 6.03
C ARG A 226 -5.66 13.97 4.75
N ARG A 227 -4.36 13.83 4.55
CA ARG A 227 -3.64 14.25 3.34
C ARG A 227 -3.09 13.04 2.61
N LEU A 228 -2.92 13.16 1.28
CA LEU A 228 -2.36 12.07 0.48
C LEU A 228 -0.84 12.05 0.58
N GLY A 229 -0.28 10.90 0.91
CA GLY A 229 1.15 10.60 0.92
C GLY A 229 1.61 9.83 -0.30
N GLU A 230 0.68 9.20 -1.06
CA GLU A 230 1.05 8.41 -2.23
C GLU A 230 -0.05 8.35 -3.28
N PHE A 231 0.39 8.22 -4.53
CA PHE A 231 -0.37 7.80 -5.70
C PHE A 231 0.45 6.76 -6.47
N ALA A 232 -0.13 5.61 -6.79
CA ALA A 232 0.56 4.57 -7.53
C ALA A 232 -0.32 3.86 -8.57
N PHE A 233 0.34 3.34 -9.61
CA PHE A 233 -0.24 2.38 -10.54
C PHE A 233 0.09 0.96 -10.09
N GLY A 234 -0.93 0.11 -9.87
CA GLY A 234 -0.76 -1.34 -9.77
C GLY A 234 -0.49 -1.93 -11.16
N VAL A 235 0.60 -2.67 -11.29
CA VAL A 235 1.11 -3.14 -12.59
C VAL A 235 1.60 -4.60 -12.58
N ASN A 236 1.29 -5.40 -11.56
CA ASN A 236 1.62 -6.81 -11.55
C ASN A 236 0.61 -7.60 -12.41
N PRO A 237 0.96 -8.09 -13.60
CA PRO A 237 0.00 -8.70 -14.53
C PRO A 237 -0.58 -10.03 -14.01
N ALA A 238 0.04 -10.65 -13.00
CA ALA A 238 -0.43 -11.89 -12.40
C ALA A 238 -1.45 -11.65 -11.26
N ILE A 239 -1.61 -10.42 -10.79
CA ILE A 239 -2.59 -10.07 -9.75
C ILE A 239 -3.76 -9.35 -10.43
N THR A 240 -4.91 -10.03 -10.55
CA THR A 240 -6.07 -9.55 -11.31
C THR A 240 -7.32 -9.35 -10.48
N ARG A 241 -7.30 -9.73 -9.20
CA ARG A 241 -8.42 -9.60 -8.26
C ARG A 241 -7.93 -9.35 -6.82
N PRO A 242 -8.76 -8.79 -5.94
CA PRO A 242 -8.40 -8.59 -4.54
C PRO A 242 -8.13 -9.89 -3.80
N MET A 243 -7.05 -9.92 -3.02
CA MET A 243 -6.68 -10.98 -2.08
C MET A 243 -7.03 -10.62 -0.63
N ARG A 244 -7.56 -9.42 -0.40
CA ARG A 244 -7.81 -8.80 0.92
C ARG A 244 -6.53 -8.74 1.76
N ASN A 245 -5.42 -8.55 1.10
CA ASN A 245 -4.11 -8.36 1.68
C ASN A 245 -3.38 -7.29 0.87
N ILE A 246 -3.08 -6.18 1.52
CA ILE A 246 -2.60 -4.98 0.82
C ILE A 246 -1.32 -5.23 0.01
N LEU A 247 -0.40 -6.09 0.47
CA LEU A 247 0.82 -6.42 -0.27
C LEU A 247 0.55 -6.96 -1.69
N PHE A 248 -0.61 -7.58 -1.91
CA PHE A 248 -1.07 -8.01 -3.23
C PHE A 248 -1.97 -6.97 -3.88
N ASP A 249 -2.91 -6.41 -3.10
CA ASP A 249 -4.01 -5.64 -3.64
C ASP A 249 -3.56 -4.28 -4.22
N GLU A 250 -2.54 -3.65 -3.64
CA GLU A 250 -1.93 -2.42 -4.14
C GLU A 250 -1.27 -2.61 -5.52
N LYS A 251 -0.93 -3.85 -5.88
CA LYS A 251 -0.22 -4.22 -7.10
C LYS A 251 -1.12 -4.78 -8.19
N ILE A 252 -2.43 -4.85 -7.98
CA ILE A 252 -3.40 -5.37 -8.95
C ILE A 252 -3.22 -4.67 -10.30
N SER A 253 -3.00 -5.45 -11.36
CA SER A 253 -2.91 -4.87 -12.70
C SER A 253 -4.25 -4.25 -13.11
N GLY A 254 -4.19 -3.02 -13.63
CA GLY A 254 -5.37 -2.24 -13.94
C GLY A 254 -5.99 -1.50 -12.75
N SER A 255 -5.36 -1.51 -11.59
CA SER A 255 -5.72 -0.68 -10.45
C SER A 255 -4.78 0.52 -10.30
N PHE A 256 -5.21 1.47 -9.49
CA PHE A 256 -4.37 2.47 -8.86
C PHE A 256 -4.72 2.53 -7.38
N HIS A 257 -3.83 3.10 -6.57
CA HIS A 257 -4.18 3.44 -5.19
C HIS A 257 -3.83 4.89 -4.88
N LEU A 258 -4.57 5.44 -3.93
CA LEU A 258 -4.28 6.69 -3.25
C LEU A 258 -4.16 6.40 -1.77
N THR A 259 -3.15 6.98 -1.15
CA THR A 259 -2.76 6.65 0.22
C THR A 259 -2.90 7.86 1.14
N PRO A 260 -3.96 7.94 1.93
CA PRO A 260 -3.99 8.88 3.06
C PRO A 260 -2.87 8.57 4.04
N GLY A 261 -2.19 9.63 4.50
CA GLY A 261 -1.15 9.53 5.53
C GLY A 261 0.28 9.76 5.04
N GLN A 262 1.22 9.06 5.65
CA GLN A 262 2.67 9.26 5.51
C GLN A 262 3.15 9.09 4.07
N ALA A 263 3.95 10.05 3.58
CA ALA A 263 4.70 9.89 2.34
C ALA A 263 5.99 9.09 2.56
N TYR A 264 6.41 8.32 1.55
CA TYR A 264 7.73 7.68 1.58
C TYR A 264 8.85 8.71 1.34
N HIS A 265 9.97 8.54 2.04
CA HIS A 265 11.12 9.45 1.95
C HIS A 265 11.73 9.56 0.54
N VAL A 266 11.53 8.56 -0.32
CA VAL A 266 12.01 8.53 -1.72
C VAL A 266 11.08 9.30 -2.67
N ALA A 267 9.85 9.60 -2.23
CA ALA A 267 8.87 10.44 -2.95
C ALA A 267 8.16 11.33 -1.91
N ASP A 268 8.96 12.13 -1.18
CA ASP A 268 8.50 12.90 -0.03
C ASP A 268 7.84 14.21 -0.50
N ASN A 269 6.53 14.32 -0.22
CA ASN A 269 5.76 15.55 -0.45
C ASN A 269 5.65 16.44 0.80
N GLY A 270 6.38 16.09 1.87
CA GLY A 270 6.36 16.77 3.17
C GLY A 270 5.24 16.32 4.10
N ASN A 271 4.37 15.40 3.68
CA ASN A 271 3.31 14.89 4.57
C ASN A 271 3.86 13.87 5.57
N GLN A 272 3.65 14.15 6.84
CA GLN A 272 4.03 13.26 7.95
C GLN A 272 2.79 12.79 8.69
N SER A 273 2.68 11.49 8.90
CA SER A 273 1.57 10.87 9.61
C SER A 273 2.00 9.56 10.27
N ARG A 274 1.22 9.13 11.25
CA ARG A 274 1.36 7.80 11.87
C ARG A 274 0.65 6.70 11.09
N ILE A 275 -0.17 7.06 10.10
CA ILE A 275 -0.81 6.10 9.20
C ILE A 275 -0.19 6.20 7.81
N HIS A 276 -0.27 5.11 7.06
CA HIS A 276 -0.06 4.98 5.64
C HIS A 276 -1.04 3.90 5.18
N TRP A 277 -2.07 4.31 4.46
CA TRP A 277 -3.17 3.41 4.14
C TRP A 277 -3.49 3.41 2.66
N ASP A 278 -3.00 2.39 1.96
CA ASP A 278 -3.23 2.22 0.54
C ASP A 278 -4.67 1.81 0.28
N MET A 279 -5.42 2.70 -0.33
CA MET A 279 -6.80 2.46 -0.75
C MET A 279 -6.80 2.20 -2.26
N VAL A 280 -7.26 1.03 -2.66
CA VAL A 280 -7.14 0.53 -4.03
C VAL A 280 -8.42 0.74 -4.81
N CYS A 281 -8.30 1.22 -6.05
CA CYS A 281 -9.39 1.34 -7.01
C CYS A 281 -9.05 0.59 -8.30
N ILE A 282 -9.80 -0.46 -8.60
CA ILE A 282 -9.67 -1.24 -9.83
C ILE A 282 -10.45 -0.53 -10.94
N GLN A 283 -9.80 -0.27 -12.08
CA GLN A 283 -10.40 0.39 -13.23
C GLN A 283 -10.59 -0.52 -14.45
N THR A 284 -10.51 -1.85 -14.28
CA THR A 284 -10.80 -2.75 -15.37
C THR A 284 -12.25 -2.58 -15.86
N LYS A 285 -12.53 -2.94 -17.11
CA LYS A 285 -13.87 -2.85 -17.68
C LYS A 285 -14.92 -3.60 -16.83
N ALA A 286 -14.53 -4.75 -16.27
CA ALA A 286 -15.38 -5.54 -15.39
C ALA A 286 -15.70 -4.82 -14.06
N ALA A 287 -14.81 -3.95 -13.58
CA ALA A 287 -15.01 -3.13 -12.37
C ALA A 287 -15.69 -1.77 -12.66
N GLY A 288 -16.20 -1.55 -13.86
CA GLY A 288 -16.89 -0.33 -14.27
C GLY A 288 -16.04 0.64 -15.11
N GLY A 289 -14.77 0.32 -15.32
CA GLY A 289 -13.87 1.13 -16.16
C GLY A 289 -13.35 2.39 -15.45
N GLY A 290 -12.68 3.22 -16.24
CA GLY A 290 -12.13 4.49 -15.82
C GLY A 290 -10.90 4.87 -16.63
N ASP A 291 -10.54 6.14 -16.57
CA ASP A 291 -9.43 6.71 -17.33
C ASP A 291 -8.45 7.42 -16.40
N ILE A 292 -7.16 7.35 -16.70
CA ILE A 292 -6.10 8.13 -16.04
C ILE A 292 -5.35 8.94 -17.10
N TYR A 293 -5.22 10.22 -16.83
CA TYR A 293 -4.53 11.18 -17.68
C TYR A 293 -3.34 11.78 -16.95
N LEU A 294 -2.22 11.97 -17.66
CA LEU A 294 -1.08 12.77 -17.26
C LEU A 294 -1.02 14.00 -18.19
N ASP A 295 -1.14 15.21 -17.66
CA ASP A 295 -1.20 16.48 -18.40
C ASP A 295 -2.21 16.45 -19.56
N GLY A 296 -3.38 15.89 -19.32
CA GLY A 296 -4.44 15.74 -20.34
C GLY A 296 -4.22 14.61 -21.35
N LYS A 297 -3.05 13.95 -21.37
CA LYS A 297 -2.80 12.79 -22.21
C LYS A 297 -3.33 11.51 -21.53
N LEU A 298 -4.18 10.78 -22.22
CA LEU A 298 -4.69 9.49 -21.75
C LEU A 298 -3.55 8.46 -21.68
N VAL A 299 -3.28 7.96 -20.48
CA VAL A 299 -2.23 6.98 -20.23
C VAL A 299 -2.83 5.60 -20.00
N ARG A 300 -3.96 5.53 -19.28
CA ARG A 300 -4.65 4.26 -19.01
C ARG A 300 -6.16 4.42 -19.19
N ARG A 301 -6.78 3.46 -19.89
CA ARG A 301 -8.23 3.35 -20.13
C ARG A 301 -8.73 1.99 -19.72
N ASN A 302 -9.76 1.95 -18.90
CA ASN A 302 -10.37 0.71 -18.43
C ASN A 302 -9.35 -0.31 -17.89
N GLY A 303 -8.37 0.18 -17.13
CA GLY A 303 -7.30 -0.62 -16.54
C GLY A 303 -6.15 -0.96 -17.49
N LEU A 304 -6.22 -0.63 -18.77
CA LEU A 304 -5.19 -0.93 -19.76
C LEU A 304 -4.40 0.31 -20.15
N PHE A 305 -3.08 0.22 -20.13
CA PHE A 305 -2.21 1.26 -20.68
C PHE A 305 -2.43 1.40 -22.18
N THR A 306 -2.53 2.63 -22.64
CA THR A 306 -2.82 2.97 -24.04
C THR A 306 -1.57 3.05 -24.91
N LEU A 307 -0.39 3.08 -24.30
CA LEU A 307 0.89 3.19 -24.99
C LEU A 307 1.50 1.82 -25.21
N PRO A 308 1.94 1.47 -26.44
CA PRO A 308 2.48 0.15 -26.75
C PRO A 308 3.67 -0.26 -25.87
N GLU A 309 4.52 0.70 -25.52
CA GLU A 309 5.70 0.47 -24.66
C GLU A 309 5.39 0.12 -23.21
N LEU A 310 4.14 0.32 -22.77
CA LEU A 310 3.64 -0.04 -21.46
C LEU A 310 2.76 -1.30 -21.48
N ALA A 311 2.55 -1.90 -22.66
CA ALA A 311 1.59 -3.00 -22.85
C ALA A 311 1.91 -4.25 -21.99
N ILE A 312 3.20 -4.50 -21.69
CA ILE A 312 3.64 -5.61 -20.83
C ILE A 312 3.14 -5.46 -19.38
N LEU A 313 2.76 -4.24 -18.94
CA LEU A 313 2.22 -3.94 -17.62
C LEU A 313 0.70 -4.17 -17.54
N ASN A 314 0.05 -4.51 -18.64
CA ASN A 314 -1.36 -4.83 -18.65
C ASN A 314 -1.62 -6.23 -18.08
N PRO A 315 -2.84 -6.50 -17.55
CA PRO A 315 -3.21 -7.84 -17.13
C PRO A 315 -2.92 -8.87 -18.20
N SER A 316 -2.38 -10.02 -17.83
CA SER A 316 -2.28 -11.15 -18.73
C SER A 316 -3.70 -11.51 -19.19
N LEU A 317 -3.93 -11.50 -20.49
CA LEU A 317 -5.18 -12.03 -21.06
C LEU A 317 -5.16 -13.55 -20.80
N SER A 318 -5.91 -13.99 -19.77
CA SER A 318 -6.15 -15.41 -19.49
C SER A 318 -7.10 -15.99 -20.53
#